data_446d0e7a1e4c4138abec3d03cac16369
#
_entry.id   446d0e7a1e4c4138abec3d03cac16369
#
_cell.length_a   1.000
_cell.length_b   1.000
_cell.length_c   1.000
_cell.angle_alpha   90.00
_cell.angle_beta   90.00
_cell.angle_gamma   90.00
#
_symmetry.space_group_name_H-M   'P 1'
#
loop_
_entity.id
_entity.type
_entity.pdbx_description
1 polymer ?
#
loop_
_entity_poly.entity_id
_entity_poly.type
_entity_poly.pdbx_seq_one_letter_code
_entity_poly.pdbx_strand_id
1 'polypeptide(L)'
;RNMSSAASDVYKRQELKKLGTREIRNVIEETVNTISGVIVRQNRIQTRRGPLVFATLDDGTDRIELIISSEVLESFEGNLSPQTIYLATGDVTFEKDPQKKNIGLQKKMRVTDIKSLEVARIRSVTKLKINIEGQEQKDVLNIVENLKAIALVENNSQGSQIEMQYNLDSGSANIELDKDFRILLN
;
A
#
# COMPACT_ATOMS: atom_id res chain seq x y z
N ARG A 1 10.13 22.75 -19.26
CA ARG A 1 9.20 22.07 -18.32
C ARG A 1 8.88 20.69 -18.93
N ASN A 2 9.41 19.64 -18.33
CA ASN A 2 9.31 18.28 -18.83
C ASN A 2 7.84 17.80 -18.82
N MET A 3 7.28 17.54 -19.97
CA MET A 3 5.97 16.86 -20.15
C MET A 3 5.98 15.45 -19.50
N SER A 4 7.14 14.87 -19.25
CA SER A 4 7.33 13.59 -18.55
C SER A 4 6.86 13.61 -17.09
N SER A 5 6.97 14.73 -16.36
CA SER A 5 6.57 14.79 -14.94
C SER A 5 5.05 14.83 -14.77
N ALA A 6 4.33 15.59 -15.62
CA ALA A 6 2.88 15.69 -15.53
C ALA A 6 2.16 14.36 -15.83
N ALA A 7 2.64 13.62 -16.84
CA ALA A 7 2.08 12.30 -17.16
C ALA A 7 2.36 11.28 -16.04
N SER A 8 3.55 11.32 -15.44
CA SER A 8 3.91 10.50 -14.28
C SER A 8 3.04 10.80 -13.06
N ASP A 9 2.72 12.07 -12.80
CA ASP A 9 1.88 12.49 -11.68
C ASP A 9 0.41 12.06 -11.87
N VAL A 10 -0.11 12.16 -13.09
CA VAL A 10 -1.46 11.67 -13.43
C VAL A 10 -1.54 10.15 -13.25
N TYR A 11 -0.54 9.41 -13.73
CA TYR A 11 -0.47 7.97 -13.59
C TYR A 11 -0.44 7.54 -12.11
N LYS A 12 0.40 8.17 -11.30
CA LYS A 12 0.48 7.91 -9.85
C LYS A 12 -0.86 8.17 -9.14
N ARG A 13 -1.55 9.27 -9.48
CA ARG A 13 -2.87 9.57 -8.91
C ARG A 13 -3.92 8.53 -9.26
N GLN A 14 -3.91 8.04 -10.51
CA GLN A 14 -4.84 6.98 -10.94
C GLN A 14 -4.57 5.66 -10.21
N GLU A 15 -3.30 5.32 -10.02
CA GLU A 15 -2.88 4.15 -9.26
C GLU A 15 -3.34 4.25 -7.79
N LEU A 16 -3.09 5.37 -7.13
CA LEU A 16 -3.50 5.61 -5.76
C LEU A 16 -5.03 5.49 -5.59
N LYS A 17 -5.82 5.99 -6.54
CA LYS A 17 -7.27 5.79 -6.55
C LYS A 17 -7.67 4.32 -6.65
N LYS A 18 -6.95 3.50 -7.45
CA LYS A 18 -7.18 2.04 -7.54
C LYS A 18 -6.87 1.34 -6.22
N LEU A 19 -5.94 1.86 -5.43
CA LEU A 19 -5.64 1.39 -4.07
C LEU A 19 -6.64 1.89 -3.01
N GLY A 20 -7.74 2.52 -3.42
CA GLY A 20 -8.82 2.98 -2.55
C GLY A 20 -8.51 4.25 -1.78
N THR A 21 -7.49 5.03 -2.18
CA THR A 21 -7.15 6.27 -1.49
C THR A 21 -8.04 7.44 -1.92
N ARG A 22 -8.28 8.34 -0.98
CA ARG A 22 -9.01 9.60 -1.15
C ARG A 22 -8.05 10.79 -1.08
N GLU A 23 -8.34 11.85 -1.81
CA GLU A 23 -7.60 13.11 -1.69
C GLU A 23 -7.87 13.75 -0.31
N ILE A 24 -6.84 14.33 0.32
CA ILE A 24 -6.94 14.94 1.66
C ILE A 24 -8.00 16.05 1.71
N ARG A 25 -8.17 16.80 0.64
CA ARG A 25 -9.23 17.83 0.58
C ARG A 25 -10.65 17.25 0.67
N ASN A 26 -10.84 15.97 0.32
CA ASN A 26 -12.13 15.28 0.23
C ASN A 26 -12.36 14.27 1.36
N VAL A 27 -11.54 14.30 2.43
CA VAL A 27 -11.75 13.43 3.60
C VAL A 27 -13.05 13.78 4.32
N ILE A 28 -13.68 12.76 4.89
CA ILE A 28 -14.95 12.89 5.61
C ILE A 28 -14.65 12.74 7.10
N GLU A 29 -15.14 13.71 7.88
CA GLU A 29 -15.02 13.70 9.34
C GLU A 29 -15.81 12.54 9.96
N GLU A 30 -15.32 12.06 11.10
CA GLU A 30 -15.91 10.95 11.88
C GLU A 30 -16.07 9.64 11.08
N THR A 31 -15.28 9.45 10.04
CA THR A 31 -15.26 8.21 9.26
C THR A 31 -13.83 7.71 9.06
N VAL A 32 -13.71 6.41 8.81
CA VAL A 32 -12.44 5.82 8.38
C VAL A 32 -12.13 6.27 6.96
N ASN A 33 -10.98 6.91 6.79
CA ASN A 33 -10.47 7.33 5.49
C ASN A 33 -9.14 6.64 5.22
N THR A 34 -8.89 6.30 3.95
CA THR A 34 -7.56 5.92 3.46
C THR A 34 -7.08 7.04 2.54
N ILE A 35 -5.95 7.63 2.90
CA ILE A 35 -5.32 8.75 2.18
C ILE A 35 -3.90 8.39 1.80
N SER A 36 -3.32 9.12 0.85
CA SER A 36 -1.93 8.92 0.44
C SER A 36 -1.23 10.25 0.27
N GLY A 37 0.08 10.27 0.52
CA GLY A 37 0.89 11.47 0.36
C GLY A 37 2.32 11.27 0.84
N VAL A 38 3.09 12.35 0.83
CA VAL A 38 4.45 12.39 1.37
C VAL A 38 4.47 13.05 2.74
N ILE A 39 5.37 12.60 3.61
CA ILE A 39 5.55 13.23 4.92
C ILE A 39 6.48 14.44 4.75
N VAL A 40 5.93 15.62 5.02
CA VAL A 40 6.67 16.90 4.91
C VAL A 40 7.24 17.38 6.26
N ARG A 41 6.68 16.90 7.36
CA ARG A 41 7.14 17.22 8.72
C ARG A 41 6.78 16.07 9.66
N GLN A 42 7.65 15.77 10.61
CA GLN A 42 7.36 14.81 11.67
C GLN A 42 7.99 15.28 13.00
N ASN A 43 7.32 14.93 14.08
CA ASN A 43 7.78 15.11 15.44
C ASN A 43 7.45 13.87 16.27
N ARG A 44 8.43 13.36 17.03
CA ARG A 44 8.27 12.18 17.88
C ARG A 44 8.35 12.62 19.34
N ILE A 45 7.35 12.23 20.11
CA ILE A 45 7.33 12.45 21.55
C ILE A 45 7.27 11.10 22.28
N GLN A 46 7.91 11.04 23.44
CA GLN A 46 7.84 9.88 24.32
C GLN A 46 6.67 10.06 25.29
N THR A 47 5.78 9.08 25.34
CA THR A 47 4.66 9.05 26.30
C THR A 47 4.80 7.85 27.25
N ARG A 48 3.96 7.81 28.28
CA ARG A 48 3.92 6.65 29.21
C ARG A 48 3.52 5.34 28.53
N ARG A 49 2.82 5.42 27.38
CA ARG A 49 2.34 4.28 26.57
C ARG A 49 3.26 3.96 25.39
N GLY A 50 4.44 4.55 25.34
CA GLY A 50 5.38 4.41 24.24
C GLY A 50 5.48 5.66 23.37
N PRO A 51 6.25 5.60 22.27
CA PRO A 51 6.43 6.70 21.36
C PRO A 51 5.13 7.04 20.61
N LEU A 52 4.89 8.33 20.43
CA LEU A 52 3.81 8.88 19.62
C LEU A 52 4.43 9.77 18.54
N VAL A 53 4.05 9.59 17.30
CA VAL A 53 4.53 10.40 16.18
C VAL A 53 3.40 11.27 15.63
N PHE A 54 3.68 12.56 15.52
CA PHE A 54 2.88 13.53 14.78
C PHE A 54 3.57 13.78 13.45
N ALA A 55 2.90 13.47 12.35
CA ALA A 55 3.44 13.66 11.01
C ALA A 55 2.47 14.45 10.14
N THR A 56 2.98 15.41 9.38
CA THR A 56 2.17 16.13 8.38
C THR A 56 2.28 15.42 7.04
N LEU A 57 1.17 14.90 6.55
CA LEU A 57 1.04 14.29 5.22
C LEU A 57 0.51 15.33 4.23
N ASP A 58 1.13 15.39 3.05
CA ASP A 58 0.80 16.29 1.95
C ASP A 58 0.58 15.47 0.67
N ASP A 59 -0.59 15.59 0.04
CA ASP A 59 -0.93 14.90 -1.22
C ASP A 59 -0.93 15.83 -2.44
N GLY A 60 -0.49 17.09 -2.23
CA GLY A 60 -0.51 18.15 -3.23
C GLY A 60 -1.88 18.83 -3.40
N THR A 61 -2.94 18.35 -2.74
CA THR A 61 -4.26 19.02 -2.72
C THR A 61 -4.51 19.72 -1.39
N ASP A 62 -4.03 19.14 -0.28
CA ASP A 62 -4.17 19.64 1.08
C ASP A 62 -3.19 18.91 2.02
N ARG A 63 -3.21 19.29 3.30
CA ARG A 63 -2.39 18.70 4.36
C ARG A 63 -3.23 18.21 5.52
N ILE A 64 -2.77 17.12 6.14
CA ILE A 64 -3.40 16.55 7.33
C ILE A 64 -2.34 16.15 8.34
N GLU A 65 -2.61 16.32 9.62
CA GLU A 65 -1.77 15.82 10.70
C GLU A 65 -2.14 14.39 11.04
N LEU A 66 -1.18 13.48 10.90
CA LEU A 66 -1.29 12.08 11.31
C LEU A 66 -0.84 11.95 12.76
N ILE A 67 -1.63 11.24 13.56
CA ILE A 67 -1.31 10.83 14.93
C ILE A 67 -1.08 9.32 14.91
N ILE A 68 0.18 8.89 15.05
CA ILE A 68 0.63 7.50 14.88
C ILE A 68 1.09 6.99 16.23
N SER A 69 0.38 5.99 16.79
CA SER A 69 0.70 5.37 18.08
C SER A 69 1.89 4.42 17.97
N SER A 70 2.45 4.03 19.14
CA SER A 70 3.52 3.01 19.21
C SER A 70 3.11 1.69 18.58
N GLU A 71 1.89 1.24 18.77
CA GLU A 71 1.36 -0.01 18.21
C GLU A 71 1.39 -0.01 16.67
N VAL A 72 0.98 1.12 16.07
CA VAL A 72 1.03 1.28 14.62
C VAL A 72 2.47 1.40 14.11
N LEU A 73 3.36 2.06 14.88
CA LEU A 73 4.78 2.16 14.52
C LEU A 73 5.50 0.81 14.61
N GLU A 74 5.14 -0.05 15.55
CA GLU A 74 5.68 -1.40 15.70
C GLU A 74 5.24 -2.34 14.56
N SER A 75 4.01 -2.18 14.08
CA SER A 75 3.50 -2.94 12.92
C SER A 75 4.04 -2.41 11.59
N PHE A 76 4.57 -1.18 11.58
CA PHE A 76 5.21 -0.57 10.42
C PHE A 76 6.71 -0.90 10.41
N GLU A 77 7.10 -1.86 9.56
CA GLU A 77 8.51 -2.22 9.38
C GLU A 77 9.27 -1.10 8.66
N GLY A 78 9.83 -0.17 9.41
CA GLY A 78 10.68 0.89 8.84
C GLY A 78 10.56 2.24 9.53
N ASN A 79 11.36 3.19 9.05
CA ASN A 79 11.30 4.59 9.47
C ASN A 79 10.50 5.40 8.45
N LEU A 80 9.68 6.32 8.93
CA LEU A 80 8.99 7.27 8.08
C LEU A 80 10.03 8.19 7.40
N SER A 81 10.27 7.97 6.12
CA SER A 81 11.26 8.70 5.33
C SER A 81 10.60 9.83 4.53
N PRO A 82 11.22 11.00 4.43
CA PRO A 82 10.80 12.02 3.48
C PRO A 82 10.96 11.48 2.05
N GLN A 83 10.14 11.98 1.12
CA GLN A 83 10.10 11.55 -0.30
C GLN A 83 9.46 10.18 -0.58
N THR A 84 9.12 9.41 0.43
CA THR A 84 8.35 8.18 0.27
C THR A 84 6.86 8.48 0.31
N ILE A 85 6.09 7.91 -0.62
CA ILE A 85 4.63 7.98 -0.59
C ILE A 85 4.11 6.93 0.39
N TYR A 86 3.31 7.38 1.36
CA TYR A 86 2.65 6.53 2.33
C TYR A 86 1.15 6.50 2.06
N LEU A 87 0.53 5.36 2.36
CA LEU A 87 -0.91 5.23 2.52
C LEU A 87 -1.19 5.13 4.02
N ALA A 88 -2.05 6.00 4.52
CA ALA A 88 -2.49 6.01 5.90
C ALA A 88 -4.00 5.81 5.97
N THR A 89 -4.43 4.90 6.84
CA THR A 89 -5.85 4.63 7.13
C THR A 89 -6.14 5.00 8.57
N GLY A 90 -7.27 5.65 8.82
CA GLY A 90 -7.65 6.04 10.17
C GLY A 90 -8.87 6.95 10.22
N ASP A 91 -9.24 7.32 11.45
CA ASP A 91 -10.35 8.22 11.72
C ASP A 91 -9.92 9.67 11.62
N VAL A 92 -10.71 10.47 10.92
CA VAL A 92 -10.44 11.89 10.68
C VAL A 92 -11.32 12.77 11.58
N THR A 93 -10.70 13.76 12.20
CA THR A 93 -11.38 14.82 12.97
C THR A 93 -10.94 16.20 12.46
N PHE A 94 -11.86 17.17 12.53
CA PHE A 94 -11.59 18.55 12.19
C PHE A 94 -11.58 19.39 13.46
N GLU A 95 -10.43 20.00 13.76
CA GLU A 95 -10.26 20.82 14.95
C GLU A 95 -10.00 22.28 14.58
N LYS A 96 -10.52 23.20 15.38
CA LYS A 96 -10.15 24.61 15.27
C LYS A 96 -8.76 24.80 15.89
N ASP A 97 -7.82 25.37 15.14
CA ASP A 97 -6.50 25.74 15.67
C ASP A 97 -6.66 26.91 16.63
N PRO A 98 -6.45 26.73 17.96
CA PRO A 98 -6.65 27.80 18.94
C PRO A 98 -5.66 28.96 18.77
N GLN A 99 -4.55 28.74 18.06
CA GLN A 99 -3.51 29.76 17.84
C GLN A 99 -3.72 30.57 16.55
N LYS A 100 -4.58 30.07 15.65
CA LYS A 100 -4.85 30.71 14.35
C LYS A 100 -6.26 31.28 14.33
N LYS A 101 -6.43 32.53 14.70
CA LYS A 101 -7.72 33.23 14.82
C LYS A 101 -8.57 33.28 13.54
N ASN A 102 -8.04 32.90 12.35
CA ASN A 102 -8.74 33.13 11.06
C ASN A 102 -8.44 32.09 9.96
N ILE A 103 -7.91 30.91 10.23
CA ILE A 103 -7.57 29.95 9.17
C ILE A 103 -8.20 28.59 9.53
N GLY A 104 -9.11 28.16 8.71
CA GLY A 104 -9.73 26.85 8.53
C GLY A 104 -9.55 25.77 9.60
N LEU A 105 -10.39 24.78 9.56
CA LEU A 105 -10.31 23.60 10.43
C LEU A 105 -9.02 22.83 10.13
N GLN A 106 -8.23 22.53 11.15
CA GLN A 106 -7.08 21.63 11.02
C GLN A 106 -7.59 20.20 10.95
N LYS A 107 -7.22 19.49 9.89
CA LYS A 107 -7.53 18.08 9.72
C LYS A 107 -6.53 17.24 10.50
N LYS A 108 -7.02 16.31 11.31
CA LYS A 108 -6.21 15.35 12.05
C LYS A 108 -6.71 13.94 11.79
N MET A 109 -5.81 12.99 11.66
CA MET A 109 -6.13 11.58 11.49
C MET A 109 -5.46 10.76 12.58
N ARG A 110 -6.25 10.02 13.33
CA ARG A 110 -5.75 8.95 14.19
C ARG A 110 -5.52 7.71 13.34
N VAL A 111 -4.26 7.43 13.08
CA VAL A 111 -3.84 6.35 12.18
C VAL A 111 -4.05 5.00 12.84
N THR A 112 -4.70 4.09 12.12
CA THR A 112 -4.86 2.67 12.49
C THR A 112 -3.98 1.75 11.66
N ASP A 113 -3.63 2.15 10.42
CA ASP A 113 -2.68 1.43 9.55
C ASP A 113 -1.90 2.44 8.69
N ILE A 114 -0.61 2.18 8.52
CA ILE A 114 0.26 2.95 7.62
C ILE A 114 1.20 2.01 6.89
N LYS A 115 1.38 2.25 5.58
CA LYS A 115 2.28 1.47 4.73
C LYS A 115 2.84 2.34 3.62
N SER A 116 4.03 1.97 3.11
CA SER A 116 4.56 2.60 1.91
C SER A 116 3.73 2.23 0.67
N LEU A 117 3.80 3.06 -0.38
CA LEU A 117 3.16 2.73 -1.66
C LEU A 117 3.69 1.41 -2.23
N GLU A 118 4.95 1.10 -2.03
CA GLU A 118 5.58 -0.14 -2.46
C GLU A 118 4.91 -1.36 -1.82
N VAL A 119 4.76 -1.36 -0.50
CA VAL A 119 4.06 -2.41 0.24
C VAL A 119 2.58 -2.48 -0.17
N ALA A 120 1.93 -1.33 -0.38
CA ALA A 120 0.53 -1.30 -0.83
C ALA A 120 0.37 -1.92 -2.23
N ARG A 121 1.30 -1.68 -3.14
CA ARG A 121 1.34 -2.31 -4.47
C ARG A 121 1.45 -3.83 -4.37
N ILE A 122 2.41 -4.32 -3.60
CA ILE A 122 2.64 -5.76 -3.41
C ILE A 122 1.38 -6.42 -2.83
N ARG A 123 0.80 -5.84 -1.78
CA ARG A 123 -0.43 -6.36 -1.15
C ARG A 123 -1.69 -6.24 -2.02
N SER A 124 -1.67 -5.39 -3.05
CA SER A 124 -2.77 -5.24 -4.02
C SER A 124 -2.72 -6.23 -5.18
N VAL A 125 -1.61 -6.97 -5.34
CA VAL A 125 -1.49 -8.01 -6.36
C VAL A 125 -2.43 -9.15 -5.99
N THR A 126 -3.45 -9.36 -6.81
CA THR A 126 -4.45 -10.43 -6.61
C THR A 126 -4.13 -11.69 -7.41
N LYS A 127 -3.31 -11.56 -8.44
CA LYS A 127 -2.95 -12.66 -9.35
C LYS A 127 -1.50 -12.51 -9.82
N LEU A 128 -0.74 -13.59 -9.69
CA LEU A 128 0.61 -13.74 -10.26
C LEU A 128 0.50 -14.56 -11.54
N LYS A 129 0.88 -13.99 -12.67
CA LYS A 129 0.91 -14.71 -13.95
C LYS A 129 2.34 -15.10 -14.28
N ILE A 130 2.60 -16.41 -14.43
CA ILE A 130 3.89 -16.98 -14.79
C ILE A 130 3.80 -17.49 -16.23
N ASN A 131 4.58 -16.89 -17.11
CA ASN A 131 4.69 -17.35 -18.50
C ASN A 131 5.90 -18.28 -18.61
N ILE A 132 5.68 -19.49 -19.13
CA ILE A 132 6.72 -20.48 -19.37
C ILE A 132 6.79 -20.70 -20.87
N GLU A 133 7.97 -20.47 -21.46
CA GLU A 133 8.20 -20.60 -22.89
C GLU A 133 9.30 -21.62 -23.14
N GLY A 134 9.07 -22.53 -24.10
CA GLY A 134 10.10 -23.41 -24.64
C GLY A 134 10.74 -24.40 -23.67
N GLN A 135 10.12 -24.71 -22.53
CA GLN A 135 10.65 -25.65 -21.55
C GLN A 135 10.12 -27.06 -21.77
N GLU A 136 10.94 -28.06 -21.44
CA GLU A 136 10.46 -29.45 -21.42
C GLU A 136 9.41 -29.68 -20.33
N GLN A 137 8.50 -30.61 -20.55
CA GLN A 137 7.42 -30.93 -19.62
C GLN A 137 7.94 -31.21 -18.19
N LYS A 138 9.11 -31.81 -18.06
CA LYS A 138 9.76 -32.11 -16.77
C LYS A 138 10.10 -30.85 -15.99
N ASP A 139 10.55 -29.80 -16.68
CA ASP A 139 10.93 -28.53 -16.06
C ASP A 139 9.69 -27.78 -15.56
N VAL A 140 8.59 -27.86 -16.31
CA VAL A 140 7.30 -27.31 -15.90
C VAL A 140 6.80 -27.96 -14.61
N LEU A 141 6.90 -29.30 -14.51
CA LEU A 141 6.50 -30.02 -13.30
C LEU A 141 7.34 -29.63 -12.09
N ASN A 142 8.66 -29.47 -12.25
CA ASN A 142 9.54 -28.99 -11.19
C ASN A 142 9.19 -27.57 -10.72
N ILE A 143 8.86 -26.67 -11.66
CA ILE A 143 8.40 -25.32 -11.33
C ILE A 143 7.10 -25.36 -10.51
N VAL A 144 6.13 -26.17 -10.95
CA VAL A 144 4.83 -26.34 -10.24
C VAL A 144 5.05 -26.89 -8.82
N GLU A 145 5.91 -27.88 -8.65
CA GLU A 145 6.20 -28.47 -7.33
C GLU A 145 6.89 -27.46 -6.41
N ASN A 146 7.85 -26.69 -6.91
CA ASN A 146 8.50 -25.64 -6.15
C ASN A 146 7.53 -24.53 -5.74
N LEU A 147 6.63 -24.11 -6.64
CA LEU A 147 5.59 -23.12 -6.32
C LEU A 147 4.60 -23.65 -5.28
N LYS A 148 4.21 -24.93 -5.38
CA LYS A 148 3.35 -25.57 -4.37
C LYS A 148 4.05 -25.62 -3.01
N ALA A 149 5.34 -25.94 -2.96
CA ALA A 149 6.10 -25.98 -1.70
C ALA A 149 6.14 -24.60 -1.03
N ILE A 150 6.35 -23.52 -1.79
CA ILE A 150 6.32 -22.14 -1.29
C ILE A 150 4.92 -21.75 -0.80
N ALA A 151 3.88 -22.04 -1.59
CA ALA A 151 2.50 -21.69 -1.25
C ALA A 151 1.97 -22.45 -0.02
N LEU A 152 2.38 -23.70 0.19
CA LEU A 152 1.98 -24.51 1.34
C LEU A 152 2.59 -24.05 2.66
N VAL A 153 3.81 -23.46 2.63
CA VAL A 153 4.49 -22.97 3.83
C VAL A 153 3.76 -21.77 4.45
N GLU A 154 3.07 -20.98 3.63
CA GLU A 154 2.48 -19.72 4.09
C GLU A 154 0.98 -19.81 4.43
N ASN A 155 0.28 -20.89 4.11
CA ASN A 155 -1.14 -21.18 4.41
C ASN A 155 -2.04 -19.94 4.61
N ASN A 156 -1.94 -18.97 3.68
CA ASN A 156 -2.44 -17.62 3.88
C ASN A 156 -3.56 -17.31 2.89
N SER A 157 -4.77 -17.16 3.38
CA SER A 157 -5.94 -16.75 2.59
C SER A 157 -5.82 -15.38 1.91
N GLN A 158 -4.76 -14.60 2.23
CA GLN A 158 -4.54 -13.23 1.74
C GLN A 158 -3.54 -13.11 0.59
N GLY A 159 -2.88 -14.18 0.15
CA GLY A 159 -1.89 -14.14 -0.93
C GLY A 159 -2.48 -14.01 -2.34
N SER A 160 -1.60 -13.81 -3.32
CA SER A 160 -1.94 -13.74 -4.74
C SER A 160 -2.21 -15.12 -5.32
N GLN A 161 -3.27 -15.25 -6.12
CA GLN A 161 -3.56 -16.45 -6.89
C GLN A 161 -2.51 -16.64 -7.99
N ILE A 162 -2.11 -17.88 -8.27
CA ILE A 162 -1.13 -18.19 -9.30
C ILE A 162 -1.84 -18.69 -10.55
N GLU A 163 -1.56 -18.07 -11.68
CA GLU A 163 -1.94 -18.50 -13.02
C GLU A 163 -0.68 -18.77 -13.83
N MET A 164 -0.55 -19.94 -14.41
CA MET A 164 0.58 -20.30 -15.27
C MET A 164 0.10 -20.41 -16.71
N GLN A 165 0.79 -19.72 -17.61
CA GLN A 165 0.60 -19.84 -19.04
C GLN A 165 1.80 -20.57 -19.63
N TYR A 166 1.53 -21.71 -20.26
CA TYR A 166 2.53 -22.52 -20.92
C TYR A 166 2.39 -22.40 -22.43
N ASN A 167 3.43 -21.92 -23.10
CA ASN A 167 3.46 -21.73 -24.54
C ASN A 167 4.43 -22.73 -25.18
N LEU A 168 3.88 -23.57 -26.02
CA LEU A 168 4.62 -24.50 -26.90
C LEU A 168 4.52 -24.02 -28.34
N ASP A 169 5.42 -24.49 -29.20
CA ASP A 169 5.36 -24.28 -30.67
C ASP A 169 4.02 -24.80 -31.25
N SER A 170 3.42 -25.81 -30.62
CA SER A 170 2.17 -26.47 -31.04
C SER A 170 0.90 -25.84 -30.42
N GLY A 171 1.01 -24.90 -29.50
CA GLY A 171 -0.14 -24.27 -28.82
C GLY A 171 0.17 -23.71 -27.45
N SER A 172 -0.82 -23.11 -26.80
CA SER A 172 -0.71 -22.60 -25.44
C SER A 172 -1.72 -23.27 -24.50
N ALA A 173 -1.31 -23.49 -23.26
CA ALA A 173 -2.19 -23.97 -22.19
C ALA A 173 -2.14 -23.02 -21.00
N ASN A 174 -3.31 -22.74 -20.39
CA ASN A 174 -3.40 -22.04 -19.13
C ASN A 174 -3.64 -23.04 -18.01
N ILE A 175 -2.82 -22.97 -16.97
CA ILE A 175 -2.95 -23.80 -15.77
C ILE A 175 -3.28 -22.85 -14.62
N GLU A 176 -4.49 -22.94 -14.10
CA GLU A 176 -4.86 -22.28 -12.85
C GLU A 176 -4.57 -23.26 -11.71
N LEU A 177 -3.72 -22.82 -10.77
CA LEU A 177 -3.55 -23.56 -9.53
C LEU A 177 -4.78 -23.37 -8.64
N ASP A 178 -5.08 -24.38 -7.83
CA ASP A 178 -6.23 -24.35 -6.93
C ASP A 178 -6.25 -23.07 -6.09
N LYS A 179 -7.44 -22.60 -5.74
CA LYS A 179 -7.67 -21.34 -4.98
C LYS A 179 -6.95 -21.31 -3.65
N ASP A 180 -6.57 -22.48 -3.12
CA ASP A 180 -5.82 -22.61 -1.88
C ASP A 180 -4.31 -22.38 -2.05
N PHE A 181 -3.81 -22.37 -3.29
CA PHE A 181 -2.42 -22.05 -3.58
C PHE A 181 -2.26 -20.54 -3.82
N ARG A 182 -1.83 -19.83 -2.79
CA ARG A 182 -1.57 -18.39 -2.83
C ARG A 182 -0.16 -18.10 -2.37
N ILE A 183 0.49 -17.11 -2.98
CA ILE A 183 1.81 -16.63 -2.60
C ILE A 183 1.70 -15.23 -2.03
N LEU A 184 2.30 -15.02 -0.86
CA LEU A 184 2.58 -13.69 -0.34
C LEU A 184 3.81 -13.15 -1.06
N LEU A 185 3.66 -12.02 -1.74
CA LEU A 185 4.78 -11.29 -2.31
C LEU A 185 5.29 -10.34 -1.22
N ASN A 186 6.46 -10.62 -0.68
CA ASN A 186 7.17 -9.79 0.31
C ASN A 186 8.00 -8.71 -0.39
#